data_a39ef8e69e7d4d15dfa71b44afcd6e20
#
_entry.id   a39ef8e69e7d4d15dfa71b44afcd6e20
#
_cell.length_a   1.000
_cell.length_b   1.000
_cell.length_c   1.000
_cell.angle_alpha   90.00
_cell.angle_beta   90.00
_cell.angle_gamma   90.00
#
_symmetry.space_group_name_H-M   'P 1'
#
loop_
_entity.id
_entity.type
_entity.pdbx_description
1 polymer ?
#
loop_
_entity_poly.entity_id
_entity_poly.type
_entity_poly.pdbx_seq_one_letter_code
_entity_poly.pdbx_strand_id
1 'polypeptide(L)'
;MSKVTIMDHPLIQHKIGFIRRVETGTKDFRQTISEIAMLICYEATRDLKLVDTEIETPICKTTVKELQGKKMAVVPILRAGLGMVDGMLTLIPAAKVGHIGLYRDPETLKPVEYYCKLPADCAEREVFVVDPMLATGGSSVAAIQMLKDKGCKNIHFMCIIAAPEGIKAMQEAHPDVDMYIGALDEKLNDHGYIVPGLGDAGDRIFGTK
;
A
#
# COMPACT_ATOMS: atom_id res chain seq x y z
N MET A 1 13.28 10.95 9.87
CA MET A 1 13.32 10.53 8.45
C MET A 1 12.48 9.28 8.33
N SER A 2 11.59 9.21 7.34
CA SER A 2 10.82 8.02 7.02
C SER A 2 11.73 6.82 6.74
N LYS A 3 11.34 5.66 7.22
CA LYS A 3 12.00 4.39 6.89
C LYS A 3 11.55 3.97 5.50
N VAL A 4 12.48 3.65 4.62
CA VAL A 4 12.20 3.04 3.31
C VAL A 4 12.68 1.60 3.35
N THR A 5 11.73 0.67 3.31
CA THR A 5 12.04 -0.77 3.34
C THR A 5 11.75 -1.36 1.95
N ILE A 6 12.82 -1.77 1.27
CA ILE A 6 12.71 -2.48 -0.01
C ILE A 6 12.81 -3.97 0.28
N MET A 7 11.85 -4.75 -0.22
CA MET A 7 11.76 -6.18 0.04
C MET A 7 12.86 -6.94 -0.73
N ASP A 8 13.62 -7.76 -0.03
CA ASP A 8 14.65 -8.65 -0.60
C ASP A 8 14.24 -10.13 -0.60
N HIS A 9 13.04 -10.43 -0.07
CA HIS A 9 12.57 -11.80 0.09
C HIS A 9 12.41 -12.52 -1.28
N PRO A 10 12.99 -13.71 -1.48
CA PRO A 10 12.99 -14.43 -2.78
C PRO A 10 11.60 -14.65 -3.37
N LEU A 11 10.57 -14.96 -2.54
CA LEU A 11 9.20 -15.13 -3.03
C LEU A 11 8.60 -13.84 -3.58
N ILE A 12 8.89 -12.70 -2.97
CA ILE A 12 8.40 -11.40 -3.46
C ILE A 12 9.08 -11.09 -4.80
N GLN A 13 10.40 -11.25 -4.88
CA GLN A 13 11.14 -11.00 -6.11
C GLN A 13 10.70 -11.92 -7.26
N HIS A 14 10.48 -13.21 -6.98
CA HIS A 14 9.96 -14.16 -7.96
C HIS A 14 8.58 -13.73 -8.49
N LYS A 15 7.65 -13.36 -7.59
CA LYS A 15 6.30 -12.93 -7.97
C LYS A 15 6.32 -11.60 -8.74
N ILE A 16 7.18 -10.66 -8.37
CA ILE A 16 7.38 -9.42 -9.13
C ILE A 16 7.91 -9.74 -10.53
N GLY A 17 8.90 -10.64 -10.67
CA GLY A 17 9.38 -11.12 -11.96
C GLY A 17 8.27 -11.70 -12.83
N PHE A 18 7.31 -12.41 -12.24
CA PHE A 18 6.16 -12.98 -12.95
C PHE A 18 5.20 -11.90 -13.48
N ILE A 19 4.82 -10.90 -12.66
CA ILE A 19 3.88 -9.84 -13.08
C ILE A 19 4.49 -8.84 -14.06
N ARG A 20 5.82 -8.76 -14.19
CA ARG A 20 6.49 -7.92 -15.17
C ARG A 20 6.31 -8.42 -16.61
N ARG A 21 6.08 -9.71 -16.79
CA ARG A 21 5.98 -10.32 -18.12
C ARG A 21 4.77 -9.81 -18.88
N VAL A 22 4.94 -9.52 -20.16
CA VAL A 22 3.88 -9.02 -21.04
C VAL A 22 2.77 -10.06 -21.24
N GLU A 23 3.13 -11.33 -21.24
CA GLU A 23 2.19 -12.46 -21.40
C GLU A 23 1.36 -12.78 -20.13
N THR A 24 1.66 -12.20 -18.98
CA THR A 24 0.87 -12.43 -17.75
C THR A 24 -0.52 -11.84 -17.90
N GLY A 25 -1.52 -12.72 -18.00
CA GLY A 25 -2.92 -12.34 -18.19
C GLY A 25 -3.53 -11.68 -16.94
N THR A 26 -4.66 -10.99 -17.13
CA THR A 26 -5.34 -10.20 -16.07
C THR A 26 -5.64 -10.99 -14.81
N LYS A 27 -6.10 -12.25 -14.93
CA LYS A 27 -6.39 -13.11 -13.78
C LYS A 27 -5.14 -13.33 -12.92
N ASP A 28 -4.07 -13.80 -13.56
CA ASP A 28 -2.83 -14.16 -12.87
C ASP A 28 -2.11 -12.92 -12.33
N PHE A 29 -2.18 -11.80 -13.08
CA PHE A 29 -1.66 -10.52 -12.63
C PHE A 29 -2.35 -10.06 -11.35
N ARG A 30 -3.69 -10.04 -11.33
CA ARG A 30 -4.49 -9.62 -10.16
C ARG A 30 -4.23 -10.51 -8.94
N GLN A 31 -4.21 -11.83 -9.14
CA GLN A 31 -3.93 -12.78 -8.07
C GLN A 31 -2.53 -12.56 -7.49
N THR A 32 -1.52 -12.40 -8.35
CA THR A 32 -0.14 -12.22 -7.90
C THR A 32 0.07 -10.88 -7.19
N ILE A 33 -0.59 -9.79 -7.64
CA ILE A 33 -0.60 -8.49 -6.93
C ILE A 33 -1.12 -8.67 -5.50
N SER A 34 -2.23 -9.39 -5.32
CA SER A 34 -2.81 -9.68 -4.00
C SER A 34 -1.83 -10.48 -3.11
N GLU A 35 -1.17 -11.50 -3.67
CA GLU A 35 -0.19 -12.32 -2.96
C GLU A 35 1.05 -11.50 -2.54
N ILE A 36 1.56 -10.62 -3.41
CA ILE A 36 2.68 -9.73 -3.07
C ILE A 36 2.25 -8.75 -1.97
N ALA A 37 1.05 -8.17 -2.09
CA ALA A 37 0.52 -7.24 -1.10
C ALA A 37 0.41 -7.88 0.30
N MET A 38 -0.01 -9.15 0.38
CA MET A 38 -0.04 -9.92 1.62
C MET A 38 1.35 -10.07 2.23
N LEU A 39 2.36 -10.41 1.41
CA LEU A 39 3.74 -10.59 1.88
C LEU A 39 4.37 -9.27 2.35
N ILE A 40 4.14 -8.17 1.62
CA ILE A 40 4.60 -6.84 2.04
C ILE A 40 3.89 -6.42 3.34
N CYS A 41 2.58 -6.68 3.45
CA CYS A 41 1.80 -6.40 4.66
C CYS A 41 2.36 -7.13 5.88
N TYR A 42 2.76 -8.40 5.74
CA TYR A 42 3.41 -9.15 6.81
C TYR A 42 4.65 -8.44 7.35
N GLU A 43 5.49 -7.90 6.47
CA GLU A 43 6.68 -7.16 6.87
C GLU A 43 6.33 -5.78 7.43
N ALA A 44 5.39 -5.07 6.81
CA ALA A 44 4.95 -3.73 7.24
C ALA A 44 4.28 -3.73 8.64
N THR A 45 3.83 -4.89 9.09
CA THR A 45 3.19 -5.06 10.41
C THR A 45 4.15 -5.60 11.48
N ARG A 46 5.43 -5.75 11.18
CA ARG A 46 6.45 -6.33 12.08
C ARG A 46 6.59 -5.58 13.40
N ASP A 47 6.50 -4.28 13.38
CA ASP A 47 6.76 -3.40 14.51
C ASP A 47 5.47 -2.97 15.26
N LEU A 48 4.32 -3.64 14.99
CA LEU A 48 3.07 -3.38 15.70
C LEU A 48 3.21 -3.72 17.18
N LYS A 49 2.69 -2.82 18.02
CA LYS A 49 2.76 -2.97 19.46
C LYS A 49 1.82 -4.06 19.96
N LEU A 50 2.32 -4.84 20.92
CA LEU A 50 1.57 -5.89 21.61
C LEU A 50 1.33 -5.48 23.07
N VAL A 51 0.21 -5.95 23.61
CA VAL A 51 -0.13 -5.86 25.04
C VAL A 51 -0.39 -7.25 25.61
N ASP A 52 -0.15 -7.38 26.91
CA ASP A 52 -0.48 -8.60 27.64
C ASP A 52 -1.98 -8.61 27.95
N THR A 53 -2.65 -9.72 27.61
CA THR A 53 -4.08 -9.93 27.85
C THR A 53 -4.29 -11.26 28.55
N GLU A 54 -5.02 -11.25 29.69
CA GLU A 54 -5.42 -12.47 30.36
C GLU A 54 -6.55 -13.16 29.59
N ILE A 55 -6.34 -14.45 29.29
CA ILE A 55 -7.33 -15.30 28.62
C ILE A 55 -7.51 -16.61 29.39
N GLU A 56 -8.57 -17.35 29.07
CA GLU A 56 -8.77 -18.72 29.49
C GLU A 56 -8.68 -19.64 28.28
N THR A 57 -7.74 -20.59 28.33
CA THR A 57 -7.63 -21.68 27.36
C THR A 57 -8.53 -22.84 27.82
N PRO A 58 -8.74 -23.89 26.99
CA PRO A 58 -9.45 -25.09 27.43
C PRO A 58 -8.78 -25.81 28.62
N ILE A 59 -7.56 -25.44 29.00
CA ILE A 59 -6.77 -26.10 30.05
C ILE A 59 -6.62 -25.23 31.29
N CYS A 60 -6.29 -23.94 31.12
CA CYS A 60 -5.98 -23.05 32.25
C CYS A 60 -6.08 -21.55 31.86
N LYS A 61 -6.10 -20.68 32.85
CA LYS A 61 -5.89 -19.25 32.68
C LYS A 61 -4.42 -18.97 32.35
N THR A 62 -4.19 -18.06 31.40
CA THR A 62 -2.85 -17.66 31.00
C THR A 62 -2.84 -16.24 30.43
N THR A 63 -1.66 -15.70 30.19
CA THR A 63 -1.47 -14.40 29.55
C THR A 63 -0.93 -14.60 28.14
N VAL A 64 -1.53 -13.91 27.16
CA VAL A 64 -1.12 -13.91 25.74
C VAL A 64 -0.83 -12.50 25.25
N LYS A 65 -0.13 -12.41 24.12
CA LYS A 65 0.13 -11.14 23.44
C LYS A 65 -0.98 -10.86 22.43
N GLU A 66 -1.60 -9.69 22.53
CA GLU A 66 -2.56 -9.18 21.56
C GLU A 66 -2.09 -7.85 20.97
N LEU A 67 -2.57 -7.52 19.76
CA LEU A 67 -2.28 -6.22 19.16
C LEU A 67 -2.88 -5.09 20.00
N GLN A 68 -2.04 -4.10 20.32
CA GLN A 68 -2.45 -2.93 21.08
C GLN A 68 -3.42 -2.05 20.27
N GLY A 69 -4.46 -1.55 20.91
CA GLY A 69 -5.34 -0.53 20.37
C GLY A 69 -6.29 -1.01 19.28
N LYS A 70 -6.72 -0.08 18.44
CA LYS A 70 -7.58 -0.37 17.29
C LYS A 70 -6.79 -0.99 16.16
N LYS A 71 -7.41 -1.95 15.48
CA LYS A 71 -6.81 -2.63 14.33
C LYS A 71 -6.69 -1.70 13.13
N MET A 72 -5.97 -2.14 12.11
CA MET A 72 -5.58 -1.35 10.94
C MET A 72 -6.75 -0.87 10.09
N ALA A 73 -6.47 0.15 9.27
CA ALA A 73 -7.28 0.53 8.12
C ALA A 73 -6.42 0.44 6.86
N VAL A 74 -6.98 -0.15 5.80
CA VAL A 74 -6.38 -0.20 4.46
C VAL A 74 -7.07 0.85 3.60
N VAL A 75 -6.28 1.69 2.94
CA VAL A 75 -6.80 2.79 2.12
C VAL A 75 -6.17 2.72 0.72
N PRO A 76 -6.82 2.00 -0.21
CA PRO A 76 -6.36 1.97 -1.60
C PRO A 76 -6.56 3.32 -2.28
N ILE A 77 -5.57 3.73 -3.08
CA ILE A 77 -5.72 4.79 -4.06
C ILE A 77 -6.42 4.18 -5.27
N LEU A 78 -7.63 4.66 -5.56
CA LEU A 78 -8.44 4.15 -6.66
C LEU A 78 -7.80 4.53 -8.01
N ARG A 79 -7.87 3.66 -9.00
CA ARG A 79 -8.44 2.31 -9.07
C ARG A 79 -7.45 1.22 -8.66
N ALA A 80 -6.16 1.35 -9.04
CA ALA A 80 -5.17 0.28 -9.02
C ALA A 80 -4.92 -0.30 -7.61
N GLY A 81 -4.96 0.52 -6.57
CA GLY A 81 -4.79 0.09 -5.17
C GLY A 81 -5.78 -0.98 -4.71
N LEU A 82 -6.97 -1.08 -5.34
CA LEU A 82 -7.94 -2.14 -5.02
C LEU A 82 -7.36 -3.55 -5.17
N GLY A 83 -6.45 -3.75 -6.13
CA GLY A 83 -5.82 -5.06 -6.33
C GLY A 83 -4.99 -5.57 -5.14
N MET A 84 -4.60 -4.68 -4.23
CA MET A 84 -3.82 -5.02 -3.05
C MET A 84 -4.68 -5.35 -1.81
N VAL A 85 -5.95 -4.93 -1.80
CA VAL A 85 -6.80 -4.97 -0.60
C VAL A 85 -7.07 -6.39 -0.12
N ASP A 86 -7.46 -7.29 -1.02
CA ASP A 86 -7.84 -8.67 -0.67
C ASP A 86 -6.68 -9.44 -0.03
N GLY A 87 -5.44 -9.23 -0.53
CA GLY A 87 -4.25 -9.83 0.07
C GLY A 87 -4.03 -9.37 1.51
N MET A 88 -4.22 -8.08 1.79
CA MET A 88 -4.11 -7.55 3.13
C MET A 88 -5.23 -8.04 4.05
N LEU A 89 -6.47 -8.09 3.56
CA LEU A 89 -7.61 -8.61 4.34
C LEU A 89 -7.51 -10.11 4.62
N THR A 90 -6.83 -10.86 3.77
CA THR A 90 -6.53 -12.28 4.04
C THR A 90 -5.63 -12.41 5.27
N LEU A 91 -4.65 -11.53 5.42
CA LEU A 91 -3.74 -11.52 6.58
C LEU A 91 -4.38 -10.88 7.82
N ILE A 92 -5.16 -9.81 7.62
CA ILE A 92 -5.76 -9.02 8.70
C ILE A 92 -7.27 -8.84 8.43
N PRO A 93 -8.08 -9.89 8.66
CA PRO A 93 -9.51 -9.87 8.31
C PRO A 93 -10.33 -8.79 9.02
N ALA A 94 -9.86 -8.32 10.17
CA ALA A 94 -10.54 -7.29 10.96
C ALA A 94 -10.13 -5.86 10.58
N ALA A 95 -9.27 -5.66 9.57
CA ALA A 95 -8.95 -4.34 9.07
C ALA A 95 -10.19 -3.70 8.45
N LYS A 96 -10.34 -2.38 8.66
CA LYS A 96 -11.36 -1.59 7.95
C LYS A 96 -10.79 -1.10 6.64
N VAL A 97 -11.67 -0.89 5.65
CA VAL A 97 -11.25 -0.37 4.33
C VAL A 97 -11.85 1.01 4.13
N GLY A 98 -11.00 1.97 3.83
CA GLY A 98 -11.37 3.27 3.28
C GLY A 98 -11.00 3.34 1.81
N HIS A 99 -11.45 4.37 1.09
CA HIS A 99 -11.11 4.55 -0.31
C HIS A 99 -10.82 6.02 -0.59
N ILE A 100 -9.76 6.28 -1.38
CA ILE A 100 -9.43 7.61 -1.90
C ILE A 100 -9.37 7.50 -3.42
N GLY A 101 -10.19 8.31 -4.09
CA GLY A 101 -10.20 8.47 -5.53
C GLY A 101 -9.56 9.79 -5.94
N LEU A 102 -8.52 9.71 -6.74
CA LEU A 102 -7.82 10.86 -7.31
C LEU A 102 -7.76 10.73 -8.82
N TYR A 103 -7.94 11.84 -9.52
CA TYR A 103 -7.60 11.93 -10.93
C TYR A 103 -6.60 13.06 -11.13
N ARG A 104 -5.85 13.00 -12.21
CA ARG A 104 -4.95 14.09 -12.60
C ARG A 104 -5.73 15.06 -13.47
N ASP A 105 -5.85 16.29 -13.00
CA ASP A 105 -6.46 17.37 -13.76
C ASP A 105 -5.70 17.56 -15.09
N PRO A 106 -6.38 17.55 -16.25
CA PRO A 106 -5.71 17.58 -17.54
C PRO A 106 -5.03 18.92 -17.85
N GLU A 107 -5.46 20.02 -17.24
CA GLU A 107 -4.89 21.35 -17.47
C GLU A 107 -3.75 21.65 -16.49
N THR A 108 -3.98 21.39 -15.22
CA THR A 108 -3.01 21.73 -14.16
C THR A 108 -2.03 20.60 -13.84
N LEU A 109 -2.31 19.37 -14.30
CA LEU A 109 -1.61 18.12 -13.99
C LEU A 109 -1.53 17.80 -12.48
N LYS A 110 -2.32 18.50 -11.66
CA LYS A 110 -2.39 18.27 -10.21
C LYS A 110 -3.38 17.17 -9.88
N PRO A 111 -3.13 16.39 -8.82
CA PRO A 111 -4.10 15.42 -8.33
C PRO A 111 -5.31 16.14 -7.72
N VAL A 112 -6.51 15.72 -8.12
CA VAL A 112 -7.79 16.23 -7.63
C VAL A 112 -8.60 15.09 -7.03
N GLU A 113 -9.16 15.32 -5.83
CA GLU A 113 -10.06 14.39 -5.17
C GLU A 113 -11.41 14.33 -5.90
N TYR A 114 -11.86 13.13 -6.23
CA TYR A 114 -13.24 12.91 -6.66
C TYR A 114 -14.02 11.98 -5.72
N TYR A 115 -13.33 11.27 -4.84
CA TYR A 115 -13.95 10.38 -3.86
C TYR A 115 -13.06 10.18 -2.64
N CYS A 116 -13.64 10.31 -1.45
CA CYS A 116 -12.98 9.96 -0.20
C CYS A 116 -14.01 9.42 0.80
N LYS A 117 -13.88 8.15 1.16
CA LYS A 117 -14.70 7.52 2.19
C LYS A 117 -13.79 6.73 3.14
N LEU A 118 -13.70 7.17 4.37
CA LEU A 118 -12.86 6.58 5.41
C LEU A 118 -13.69 6.01 6.55
N PRO A 119 -13.18 5.02 7.30
CA PRO A 119 -13.75 4.62 8.58
C PRO A 119 -13.85 5.83 9.53
N ALA A 120 -14.95 5.94 10.28
CA ALA A 120 -15.16 7.09 11.18
C ALA A 120 -14.06 7.25 12.24
N ASP A 121 -13.41 6.15 12.63
CA ASP A 121 -12.32 6.07 13.59
C ASP A 121 -10.93 5.95 12.92
N CYS A 122 -10.81 6.38 11.66
CA CYS A 122 -9.55 6.26 10.88
C CYS A 122 -8.37 6.95 11.59
N ALA A 123 -8.62 8.08 12.25
CA ALA A 123 -7.60 8.83 12.98
C ALA A 123 -6.96 8.08 14.18
N GLU A 124 -7.62 7.03 14.66
CA GLU A 124 -7.16 6.21 15.79
C GLU A 124 -6.51 4.89 15.36
N ARG A 125 -6.40 4.64 14.03
CA ARG A 125 -5.91 3.38 13.45
C ARG A 125 -4.51 3.53 12.88
N GLU A 126 -3.81 2.39 12.74
CA GLU A 126 -2.68 2.28 11.83
C GLU A 126 -3.24 2.24 10.39
N VAL A 127 -2.88 3.23 9.58
CA VAL A 127 -3.45 3.43 8.24
C VAL A 127 -2.43 3.03 7.19
N PHE A 128 -2.76 2.03 6.39
CA PHE A 128 -1.93 1.58 5.28
C PHE A 128 -2.52 2.09 3.96
N VAL A 129 -1.86 3.08 3.37
CA VAL A 129 -2.17 3.57 2.03
C VAL A 129 -1.51 2.64 1.02
N VAL A 130 -2.29 2.14 0.06
CA VAL A 130 -1.80 1.16 -0.92
C VAL A 130 -2.03 1.60 -2.36
N ASP A 131 -0.99 1.50 -3.16
CA ASP A 131 -1.00 1.70 -4.61
C ASP A 131 0.06 0.77 -5.22
N PRO A 132 -0.21 0.00 -6.27
CA PRO A 132 0.79 -0.87 -6.89
C PRO A 132 2.05 -0.16 -7.36
N MET A 133 1.96 1.11 -7.72
CA MET A 133 3.06 1.84 -8.35
C MET A 133 3.33 3.19 -7.71
N LEU A 134 4.57 3.41 -7.28
CA LEU A 134 5.07 4.72 -6.84
C LEU A 134 5.97 5.29 -7.95
N ALA A 135 5.36 5.94 -8.96
CA ALA A 135 6.08 6.53 -10.08
C ALA A 135 6.58 7.95 -9.75
N THR A 136 5.83 8.98 -10.06
CA THR A 136 6.18 10.40 -9.74
C THR A 136 5.89 10.78 -8.29
N GLY A 137 5.10 9.99 -7.57
CA GLY A 137 4.69 10.27 -6.20
C GLY A 137 3.48 11.19 -6.04
N GLY A 138 3.03 11.88 -7.10
CA GLY A 138 1.98 12.90 -7.00
C GLY A 138 0.67 12.42 -6.37
N SER A 139 0.14 11.28 -6.81
CA SER A 139 -1.10 10.70 -6.24
C SER A 139 -0.91 10.25 -4.79
N SER A 140 0.22 9.61 -4.49
CA SER A 140 0.51 9.13 -3.13
C SER A 140 0.69 10.27 -2.15
N VAL A 141 1.43 11.32 -2.54
CA VAL A 141 1.60 12.54 -1.73
C VAL A 141 0.25 13.20 -1.44
N ALA A 142 -0.60 13.38 -2.48
CA ALA A 142 -1.92 13.98 -2.29
C ALA A 142 -2.84 13.12 -1.40
N ALA A 143 -2.86 11.79 -1.60
CA ALA A 143 -3.67 10.89 -0.78
C ALA A 143 -3.26 10.93 0.70
N ILE A 144 -1.98 10.93 0.99
CA ILE A 144 -1.46 11.01 2.35
C ILE A 144 -1.77 12.36 2.98
N GLN A 145 -1.63 13.47 2.22
CA GLN A 145 -2.01 14.78 2.73
C GLN A 145 -3.48 14.81 3.13
N MET A 146 -4.37 14.28 2.29
CA MET A 146 -5.80 14.19 2.59
C MET A 146 -6.09 13.40 3.88
N LEU A 147 -5.36 12.30 4.11
CA LEU A 147 -5.49 11.53 5.37
C LEU A 147 -5.04 12.33 6.58
N LYS A 148 -3.94 13.06 6.47
CA LYS A 148 -3.45 13.94 7.53
C LYS A 148 -4.44 15.07 7.85
N ASP A 149 -5.04 15.68 6.82
CA ASP A 149 -6.06 16.72 6.96
C ASP A 149 -7.33 16.18 7.66
N LYS A 150 -7.59 14.87 7.54
CA LYS A 150 -8.68 14.16 8.24
C LYS A 150 -8.26 13.62 9.63
N GLY A 151 -7.07 13.99 10.11
CA GLY A 151 -6.57 13.68 11.44
C GLY A 151 -5.87 12.33 11.59
N CYS A 152 -5.64 11.58 10.52
CA CYS A 152 -4.85 10.35 10.58
C CYS A 152 -3.39 10.67 10.91
N LYS A 153 -2.81 9.95 11.88
CA LYS A 153 -1.46 10.22 12.40
C LYS A 153 -0.46 9.11 12.08
N ASN A 154 -0.90 7.86 12.19
CA ASN A 154 -0.06 6.69 11.97
C ASN A 154 -0.31 6.18 10.56
N ILE A 155 0.43 6.72 9.60
CA ILE A 155 0.25 6.42 8.17
C ILE A 155 1.49 5.71 7.65
N HIS A 156 1.28 4.61 6.93
CA HIS A 156 2.27 3.84 6.21
C HIS A 156 1.89 3.77 4.74
N PHE A 157 2.87 3.71 3.86
CA PHE A 157 2.65 3.56 2.43
C PHE A 157 3.20 2.21 1.94
N MET A 158 2.45 1.51 1.12
CA MET A 158 2.87 0.24 0.52
C MET A 158 2.68 0.25 -0.98
N CYS A 159 3.70 -0.20 -1.73
CA CYS A 159 3.58 -0.40 -3.17
C CYS A 159 4.34 -1.65 -3.65
N ILE A 160 3.99 -2.11 -4.85
CA ILE A 160 4.63 -3.28 -5.46
C ILE A 160 5.96 -2.87 -6.10
N ILE A 161 5.98 -1.80 -6.90
CA ILE A 161 7.19 -1.23 -7.49
C ILE A 161 7.24 0.28 -7.29
N ALA A 162 8.46 0.81 -7.19
CA ALA A 162 8.71 2.23 -7.06
C ALA A 162 9.84 2.69 -7.99
N ALA A 163 9.81 3.98 -8.37
CA ALA A 163 10.95 4.69 -8.94
C ALA A 163 11.63 5.56 -7.86
N PRO A 164 12.93 5.84 -7.97
CA PRO A 164 13.65 6.73 -7.05
C PRO A 164 13.01 8.12 -6.92
N GLU A 165 12.47 8.64 -8.02
CA GLU A 165 11.81 9.94 -8.08
C GLU A 165 10.55 9.97 -7.19
N GLY A 166 9.76 8.90 -7.19
CA GLY A 166 8.57 8.77 -6.34
C GLY A 166 8.92 8.67 -4.86
N ILE A 167 9.94 7.90 -4.52
CA ILE A 167 10.44 7.79 -3.14
C ILE A 167 10.90 9.16 -2.64
N LYS A 168 11.67 9.88 -3.45
CA LYS A 168 12.15 11.22 -3.12
C LYS A 168 10.99 12.18 -2.87
N ALA A 169 10.02 12.24 -3.78
CA ALA A 169 8.84 13.09 -3.65
C ALA A 169 8.06 12.79 -2.34
N MET A 170 7.90 11.51 -2.00
CA MET A 170 7.27 11.09 -0.75
C MET A 170 8.05 11.50 0.48
N GLN A 171 9.36 11.34 0.49
CA GLN A 171 10.23 11.72 1.61
C GLN A 171 10.27 13.23 1.84
N GLU A 172 10.24 14.01 0.76
CA GLU A 172 10.20 15.48 0.82
C GLU A 172 8.87 15.98 1.37
N ALA A 173 7.75 15.42 0.92
CA ALA A 173 6.41 15.84 1.34
C ALA A 173 5.99 15.27 2.70
N HIS A 174 6.34 14.02 2.97
CA HIS A 174 5.90 13.27 4.15
C HIS A 174 7.06 12.50 4.81
N PRO A 175 8.02 13.20 5.43
CA PRO A 175 9.20 12.60 6.05
C PRO A 175 8.90 11.73 7.29
N ASP A 176 7.65 11.69 7.71
CA ASP A 176 7.11 10.93 8.84
C ASP A 176 6.36 9.65 8.41
N VAL A 177 6.26 9.38 7.10
CA VAL A 177 5.52 8.22 6.57
C VAL A 177 6.48 7.14 6.12
N ASP A 178 6.45 5.98 6.78
CA ASP A 178 7.26 4.83 6.40
C ASP A 178 6.74 4.17 5.12
N MET A 179 7.65 3.74 4.27
CA MET A 179 7.36 3.13 2.97
C MET A 179 7.85 1.69 2.91
N TYR A 180 6.98 0.79 2.43
CA TYR A 180 7.25 -0.63 2.21
C TYR A 180 7.06 -0.94 0.73
N ILE A 181 8.14 -1.32 0.06
CA ILE A 181 8.25 -1.36 -1.40
C ILE A 181 8.70 -2.76 -1.84
N GLY A 182 7.93 -3.40 -2.72
CA GLY A 182 8.27 -4.73 -3.22
C GLY A 182 9.57 -4.76 -4.04
N ALA A 183 9.74 -3.80 -4.96
CA ALA A 183 11.00 -3.60 -5.68
C ALA A 183 11.22 -2.13 -6.05
N LEU A 184 12.47 -1.70 -6.00
CA LEU A 184 12.91 -0.41 -6.52
C LEU A 184 13.43 -0.60 -7.94
N ASP A 185 12.84 0.11 -8.88
CA ASP A 185 13.22 0.13 -10.28
C ASP A 185 14.23 1.27 -10.58
N GLU A 186 14.72 1.33 -11.83
CA GLU A 186 15.86 2.18 -12.16
C GLU A 186 15.51 3.68 -12.18
N LYS A 187 14.39 4.04 -12.85
CA LYS A 187 14.00 5.44 -13.11
C LYS A 187 12.60 5.54 -13.71
N LEU A 188 12.17 6.77 -13.96
CA LEU A 188 11.06 7.07 -14.85
C LEU A 188 11.55 7.36 -16.28
N ASN A 189 10.73 6.99 -17.28
CA ASN A 189 10.95 7.45 -18.66
C ASN A 189 10.32 8.84 -18.88
N ASP A 190 10.47 9.40 -20.08
CA ASP A 190 9.98 10.73 -20.46
C ASP A 190 8.45 10.87 -20.39
N HIS A 191 7.72 9.76 -20.34
CA HIS A 191 6.26 9.71 -20.18
C HIS A 191 5.82 9.43 -18.73
N GLY A 192 6.77 9.37 -17.78
CA GLY A 192 6.49 9.12 -16.36
C GLY A 192 6.19 7.66 -16.00
N TYR A 193 6.49 6.69 -16.88
CA TYR A 193 6.43 5.27 -16.57
C TYR A 193 7.68 4.77 -15.89
N ILE A 194 7.51 3.87 -14.93
CA ILE A 194 8.62 3.19 -14.25
C ILE A 194 9.34 2.27 -15.24
N VAL A 195 10.67 2.25 -15.22
CA VAL A 195 11.53 1.41 -16.07
C VAL A 195 12.43 0.54 -15.17
N PRO A 196 12.45 -0.80 -15.37
CA PRO A 196 11.77 -1.60 -16.38
C PRO A 196 10.25 -1.68 -16.18
N GLY A 197 9.73 -1.46 -14.97
CA GLY A 197 8.30 -1.37 -14.70
C GLY A 197 7.51 -2.68 -14.89
N LEU A 198 6.20 -2.53 -15.02
CA LEU A 198 5.24 -3.61 -15.29
C LEU A 198 4.06 -3.15 -16.17
N GLY A 199 4.19 -1.99 -16.83
CA GLY A 199 3.11 -1.35 -17.59
C GLY A 199 2.13 -0.58 -16.69
N ASP A 200 0.89 -0.37 -17.15
CA ASP A 200 -0.17 0.23 -16.33
C ASP A 200 -0.81 -0.84 -15.43
N ALA A 201 -0.60 -0.71 -14.12
CA ALA A 201 -1.10 -1.70 -13.15
C ALA A 201 -2.64 -1.73 -13.11
N GLY A 202 -3.29 -0.55 -13.21
CA GLY A 202 -4.74 -0.47 -13.19
C GLY A 202 -5.36 -1.21 -14.37
N ASP A 203 -4.89 -0.94 -15.58
CA ASP A 203 -5.38 -1.61 -16.79
C ASP A 203 -5.12 -3.12 -16.74
N ARG A 204 -3.95 -3.54 -16.25
CA ARG A 204 -3.61 -4.97 -16.13
C ARG A 204 -4.42 -5.69 -15.06
N ILE A 205 -4.73 -5.03 -13.91
CA ILE A 205 -5.58 -5.58 -12.85
C ILE A 205 -7.02 -5.75 -13.33
N PHE A 206 -7.55 -4.77 -14.07
CA PHE A 206 -8.97 -4.72 -14.44
C PHE A 206 -9.27 -5.19 -15.86
N GLY A 207 -8.25 -5.37 -16.70
CA GLY A 207 -8.43 -5.78 -18.08
C GLY A 207 -9.09 -4.69 -18.93
N THR A 208 -8.72 -3.42 -18.72
CA THR A 208 -9.33 -2.25 -19.39
C THR A 208 -8.59 -1.80 -20.64
N LYS A 209 -7.59 -2.53 -21.08
CA LYS A 209 -6.94 -2.40 -22.40
C LYS A 209 -6.89 -3.74 -23.09
#